data_dfd84e9786049840638acd1dcbca58e0
#
_entry.id   dfd84e9786049840638acd1dcbca58e0
#
_cell.length_a   1.000
_cell.length_b   1.000
_cell.length_c   1.000
_cell.angle_alpha   90.00
_cell.angle_beta   90.00
_cell.angle_gamma   90.00
#
_symmetry.space_group_name_H-M   'P 1'
#
loop_
_entity.id
_entity.type
_entity.pdbx_description
1 polymer ?
#
loop_
_entity_poly.entity_id
_entity_poly.type
_entity_poly.pdbx_seq_one_letter_code
_entity_poly.pdbx_strand_id
1 'polypeptide(L)'
;VKDKVTKKILGIICLGSDVTSLGARDNFIGWTKDNKFKDGKLKYTSIGTTICCAQPLGFNFLGGKLVAALVTSSVVRDAWKKLYGQTLVGLSTTSLYGIHSMYNSIPLWRTMGSSKGRIALKPDDETYDIWHQWLKENKEEEYLAATTQKEGVAGPPTGVKQKTINLIFKAVGIKASEYQHGFKRGIYFADIYENGKEFLRGEIEEKDLKMKKKYVEDSDYIMKWWKPKAIKRYSKLFDEGRLKPEKLFYGDIVGTEWEETKKKYLGEVGR
;
A
#
# COMPACT_ATOMS: atom_id res chain seq x y z
N VAL A 1 10.74 -6.66 10.65
CA VAL A 1 10.96 -6.16 12.02
C VAL A 1 11.25 -7.34 12.91
N LYS A 2 12.38 -7.33 13.61
CA LYS A 2 12.80 -8.39 14.52
C LYS A 2 13.13 -7.80 15.88
N ASP A 3 12.89 -8.57 16.94
CA ASP A 3 13.40 -8.27 18.25
C ASP A 3 14.92 -8.44 18.28
N LYS A 4 15.64 -7.45 18.86
CA LYS A 4 17.11 -7.44 18.84
C LYS A 4 17.71 -8.54 19.73
N VAL A 5 17.06 -8.86 20.83
CA VAL A 5 17.54 -9.82 21.84
C VAL A 5 17.13 -11.25 21.45
N THR A 6 15.84 -11.47 21.30
CA THR A 6 15.28 -12.81 21.06
C THR A 6 15.35 -13.25 19.59
N LYS A 7 15.65 -12.33 18.66
CA LYS A 7 15.63 -12.52 17.19
C LYS A 7 14.27 -12.95 16.63
N LYS A 8 13.21 -12.97 17.45
CA LYS A 8 11.84 -13.27 16.98
C LYS A 8 11.35 -12.22 15.97
N ILE A 9 10.61 -12.66 14.96
CA ILE A 9 9.96 -11.77 14.00
C ILE A 9 8.74 -11.14 14.67
N LEU A 10 8.74 -9.83 14.73
CA LEU A 10 7.67 -9.03 15.32
C LEU A 10 6.68 -8.48 14.27
N GLY A 11 7.09 -8.42 13.03
CA GLY A 11 6.24 -7.93 11.95
C GLY A 11 6.95 -7.89 10.61
N ILE A 12 6.16 -7.69 9.57
CA ILE A 12 6.60 -7.66 8.18
C ILE A 12 6.17 -6.35 7.53
N ILE A 13 7.06 -5.79 6.73
CA ILE A 13 6.83 -4.64 5.87
C ILE A 13 7.19 -5.07 4.45
N CYS A 14 6.21 -5.08 3.55
CA CYS A 14 6.43 -5.27 2.13
C CYS A 14 6.08 -3.98 1.39
N LEU A 15 7.05 -3.45 0.67
CA LEU A 15 6.90 -2.28 -0.18
C LEU A 15 6.98 -2.70 -1.65
N GLY A 16 6.15 -2.09 -2.47
CA GLY A 16 6.15 -2.29 -3.92
C GLY A 16 6.10 -0.96 -4.66
N SER A 17 6.20 -1.02 -5.98
CA SER A 17 5.97 0.15 -6.82
C SER A 17 4.61 0.75 -6.53
N ASP A 18 4.54 2.07 -6.40
CA ASP A 18 3.27 2.73 -6.09
C ASP A 18 2.28 2.61 -7.25
N VAL A 19 1.00 2.61 -6.92
CA VAL A 19 -0.05 2.49 -7.94
C VAL A 19 -0.10 3.72 -8.84
N THR A 20 -0.27 3.49 -10.12
CA THR A 20 -0.26 4.54 -11.15
C THR A 20 -1.38 5.58 -10.98
N SER A 21 -2.50 5.19 -10.37
CA SER A 21 -3.65 6.08 -10.15
C SER A 21 -4.28 5.78 -8.78
N LEU A 22 -4.18 6.75 -7.90
CA LEU A 22 -4.83 6.74 -6.59
C LEU A 22 -5.37 8.16 -6.33
N GLY A 23 -6.59 8.43 -6.77
CA GLY A 23 -7.14 9.78 -6.89
C GLY A 23 -6.99 10.64 -5.62
N ALA A 24 -7.24 10.07 -4.43
CA ALA A 24 -7.10 10.81 -3.19
C ALA A 24 -5.65 11.24 -2.91
N ARG A 25 -4.67 10.37 -3.16
CA ARG A 25 -3.24 10.71 -3.06
C ARG A 25 -2.84 11.72 -4.13
N ASP A 26 -3.22 11.46 -5.38
CA ASP A 26 -2.85 12.31 -6.52
C ASP A 26 -3.37 13.74 -6.34
N ASN A 27 -4.60 13.89 -5.85
CA ASN A 27 -5.18 15.20 -5.52
C ASN A 27 -4.45 15.87 -4.34
N PHE A 28 -4.08 15.11 -3.30
CA PHE A 28 -3.34 15.64 -2.16
C PHE A 28 -1.96 16.18 -2.55
N ILE A 29 -1.26 15.49 -3.43
CA ILE A 29 0.05 15.91 -3.95
C ILE A 29 -0.13 17.05 -4.97
N GLY A 30 -1.24 17.09 -5.69
CA GLY A 30 -1.46 17.94 -6.86
C GLY A 30 -0.82 17.37 -8.12
N TRP A 31 -0.77 16.03 -8.23
CA TRP A 31 -0.12 15.35 -9.35
C TRP A 31 -0.90 15.40 -10.65
N THR A 32 -0.21 15.73 -11.71
CA THR A 32 -0.65 15.49 -13.08
C THR A 32 -0.14 14.13 -13.58
N LYS A 33 -0.63 13.70 -14.73
CA LYS A 33 -0.07 12.51 -15.39
C LYS A 33 1.36 12.76 -15.87
N ASP A 34 1.66 13.98 -16.32
CA ASP A 34 2.99 14.34 -16.78
C ASP A 34 4.00 14.25 -15.63
N ASN A 35 3.71 14.82 -14.48
CA ASN A 35 4.60 14.68 -13.31
C ASN A 35 4.89 13.21 -12.99
N LYS A 36 3.88 12.36 -13.01
CA LYS A 36 4.04 10.94 -12.66
C LYS A 36 4.88 10.17 -13.67
N PHE A 37 4.62 10.34 -14.94
CA PHE A 37 5.14 9.45 -15.99
C PHE A 37 6.22 10.10 -16.84
N LYS A 38 6.01 11.31 -17.35
CA LYS A 38 6.98 12.02 -18.17
C LYS A 38 8.18 12.48 -17.35
N ASP A 39 7.91 13.11 -16.20
CA ASP A 39 8.96 13.55 -15.26
C ASP A 39 9.43 12.44 -14.33
N GLY A 40 8.81 11.25 -14.42
CA GLY A 40 9.19 10.06 -13.69
C GLY A 40 9.03 10.16 -12.16
N LYS A 41 8.19 11.06 -11.66
CA LYS A 41 8.07 11.30 -10.21
C LYS A 41 7.39 10.17 -9.43
N LEU A 42 6.63 9.28 -10.09
CA LEU A 42 6.00 8.14 -9.45
C LEU A 42 7.02 7.18 -8.79
N LYS A 43 8.22 7.06 -9.33
CA LYS A 43 9.28 6.19 -8.79
C LYS A 43 9.83 6.62 -7.42
N TYR A 44 9.53 7.85 -6.98
CA TYR A 44 9.92 8.36 -5.67
C TYR A 44 8.87 8.09 -4.58
N THR A 45 7.80 7.36 -4.93
CA THR A 45 6.81 6.88 -3.97
C THR A 45 6.69 5.37 -4.03
N SER A 46 6.17 4.78 -2.96
CA SER A 46 5.97 3.34 -2.82
C SER A 46 4.61 3.05 -2.21
N ILE A 47 4.09 1.85 -2.43
CA ILE A 47 2.92 1.35 -1.71
C ILE A 47 3.32 0.28 -0.70
N GLY A 48 2.86 0.43 0.53
CA GLY A 48 2.89 -0.64 1.53
C GLY A 48 1.81 -1.67 1.20
N THR A 49 2.21 -2.77 0.56
CA THR A 49 1.29 -3.84 0.17
C THR A 49 0.94 -4.74 1.34
N THR A 50 1.89 -4.93 2.25
CA THR A 50 1.72 -5.68 3.49
C THR A 50 2.43 -4.97 4.63
N ILE A 51 1.68 -4.55 5.64
CA ILE A 51 2.20 -3.99 6.87
C ILE A 51 1.46 -4.70 7.99
N CYS A 52 2.07 -5.72 8.55
CA CYS A 52 1.44 -6.54 9.58
C CYS A 52 2.38 -6.81 10.75
N CYS A 53 1.79 -7.12 11.88
CA CYS A 53 2.48 -7.41 13.12
C CYS A 53 2.13 -8.82 13.58
N ALA A 54 3.13 -9.55 14.09
CA ALA A 54 2.92 -10.84 14.72
C ALA A 54 2.03 -10.72 15.97
N GLN A 55 1.20 -11.74 16.21
CA GLN A 55 0.43 -11.83 17.43
C GLN A 55 1.25 -12.59 18.50
N PRO A 56 1.07 -12.28 19.79
CA PRO A 56 0.13 -11.32 20.39
C PRO A 56 0.66 -9.88 20.47
N LEU A 57 1.85 -9.56 19.95
CA LEU A 57 2.42 -8.21 19.98
C LEU A 57 1.46 -7.17 19.37
N GLY A 58 0.84 -7.52 18.26
CA GLY A 58 -0.12 -6.66 17.57
C GLY A 58 -1.26 -6.24 18.48
N PHE A 59 -1.89 -7.19 19.15
CA PHE A 59 -3.05 -6.94 20.00
C PHE A 59 -2.65 -6.36 21.38
N ASN A 60 -1.71 -7.01 22.06
CA ASN A 60 -1.37 -6.66 23.45
C ASN A 60 -0.62 -5.33 23.56
N PHE A 61 0.20 -4.97 22.56
CA PHE A 61 1.15 -3.85 22.65
C PHE A 61 0.99 -2.81 21.53
N LEU A 62 -0.11 -2.82 20.78
CA LEU A 62 -0.25 -1.95 19.60
C LEU A 62 0.89 -2.13 18.59
N GLY A 63 1.36 -3.37 18.42
CA GLY A 63 2.49 -3.66 17.55
C GLY A 63 2.25 -3.31 16.09
N GLY A 64 1.00 -3.38 15.61
CA GLY A 64 0.63 -2.90 14.27
C GLY A 64 0.97 -1.42 14.06
N LYS A 65 0.77 -0.57 15.09
CA LYS A 65 1.19 0.85 15.03
C LYS A 65 2.70 1.01 14.98
N LEU A 66 3.43 0.17 15.73
CA LEU A 66 4.90 0.17 15.68
C LEU A 66 5.41 -0.18 14.28
N VAL A 67 4.94 -1.31 13.72
CA VAL A 67 5.37 -1.76 12.39
C VAL A 67 5.01 -0.71 11.34
N ALA A 68 3.81 -0.13 11.39
CA ALA A 68 3.38 0.92 10.47
C ALA A 68 4.20 2.23 10.61
N ALA A 69 4.63 2.58 11.84
CA ALA A 69 5.51 3.73 12.03
C ALA A 69 6.93 3.47 11.49
N LEU A 70 7.45 2.25 11.69
CA LEU A 70 8.80 1.87 11.23
C LEU A 70 8.93 1.87 9.69
N VAL A 71 7.83 1.80 8.94
CA VAL A 71 7.85 1.90 7.46
C VAL A 71 8.52 3.20 7.00
N THR A 72 8.39 4.28 7.75
CA THR A 72 8.95 5.59 7.42
C THR A 72 10.37 5.80 7.96
N SER A 73 10.95 4.82 8.66
CA SER A 73 12.26 4.94 9.29
C SER A 73 13.41 5.08 8.28
N SER A 74 14.54 5.62 8.75
CA SER A 74 15.78 5.72 7.96
C SER A 74 16.20 4.36 7.42
N VAL A 75 16.12 3.30 8.23
CA VAL A 75 16.48 1.94 7.82
C VAL A 75 15.73 1.50 6.55
N VAL A 76 14.43 1.80 6.48
CA VAL A 76 13.61 1.45 5.29
C VAL A 76 13.97 2.33 4.10
N ARG A 77 14.16 3.63 4.32
CA ARG A 77 14.51 4.58 3.26
C ARG A 77 15.89 4.32 2.67
N ASP A 78 16.87 4.03 3.51
CA ASP A 78 18.23 3.71 3.08
C ASP A 78 18.26 2.37 2.31
N ALA A 79 17.52 1.37 2.78
CA ALA A 79 17.37 0.12 2.05
C ALA A 79 16.70 0.34 0.68
N TRP A 80 15.68 1.18 0.60
CA TRP A 80 15.04 1.55 -0.66
C TRP A 80 16.01 2.25 -1.61
N LYS A 81 16.73 3.26 -1.11
CA LYS A 81 17.74 3.98 -1.91
C LYS A 81 18.85 3.07 -2.40
N LYS A 82 19.30 2.14 -1.54
CA LYS A 82 20.33 1.16 -1.91
C LYS A 82 19.85 0.20 -3.01
N LEU A 83 18.58 -0.23 -2.97
CA LEU A 83 18.04 -1.20 -3.93
C LEU A 83 17.66 -0.55 -5.26
N TYR A 84 17.11 0.65 -5.23
CA TYR A 84 16.50 1.28 -6.40
C TYR A 84 17.19 2.56 -6.88
N GLY A 85 18.16 3.07 -6.12
CA GLY A 85 18.87 4.31 -6.45
C GLY A 85 18.06 5.59 -6.24
N GLN A 86 16.81 5.50 -5.77
CA GLN A 86 15.89 6.64 -5.64
C GLN A 86 15.59 6.95 -4.19
N THR A 87 15.41 8.25 -3.91
CA THR A 87 14.93 8.69 -2.59
C THR A 87 13.45 8.38 -2.42
N LEU A 88 13.08 7.72 -1.33
CA LEU A 88 11.70 7.45 -0.98
C LEU A 88 11.07 8.71 -0.35
N VAL A 89 10.24 9.42 -1.12
CA VAL A 89 9.65 10.70 -0.71
C VAL A 89 8.30 10.53 -0.04
N GLY A 90 7.53 9.53 -0.45
CA GLY A 90 6.22 9.26 0.11
C GLY A 90 5.83 7.79 0.05
N LEU A 91 4.92 7.42 0.93
CA LEU A 91 4.42 6.05 1.07
C LEU A 91 2.90 6.04 1.07
N SER A 92 2.32 5.25 0.19
CA SER A 92 0.88 4.98 0.14
C SER A 92 0.55 3.67 0.84
N THR A 93 -0.63 3.54 1.38
CA THR A 93 -1.22 2.24 1.76
C THR A 93 -2.74 2.32 1.79
N THR A 94 -3.39 1.16 1.78
CA THR A 94 -4.84 1.08 1.93
C THR A 94 -5.20 0.18 3.11
N SER A 95 -6.27 0.53 3.81
CA SER A 95 -6.77 -0.24 4.94
C SER A 95 -8.14 -0.85 4.63
N LEU A 96 -8.31 -2.14 4.89
CA LEU A 96 -9.60 -2.84 4.81
C LEU A 96 -10.60 -2.33 5.86
N TYR A 97 -10.10 -1.74 6.95
CA TYR A 97 -10.93 -1.18 8.03
C TYR A 97 -11.39 0.25 7.76
N GLY A 98 -11.35 0.71 6.51
CA GLY A 98 -11.73 2.05 6.11
C GLY A 98 -10.92 3.12 6.85
N ILE A 99 -11.62 4.15 7.35
CA ILE A 99 -10.99 5.25 8.12
C ILE A 99 -10.66 4.87 9.58
N HIS A 100 -11.15 3.73 10.06
CA HIS A 100 -10.87 3.21 11.41
C HIS A 100 -9.74 2.19 11.34
N SER A 101 -8.51 2.65 11.22
CA SER A 101 -7.37 1.75 11.02
C SER A 101 -6.22 2.01 11.99
N MET A 102 -5.26 1.08 12.00
CA MET A 102 -4.05 1.22 12.79
C MET A 102 -3.20 2.44 12.39
N TYR A 103 -3.37 2.97 11.18
CA TYR A 103 -2.61 4.13 10.68
C TYR A 103 -3.01 5.45 11.32
N ASN A 104 -4.19 5.52 11.95
CA ASN A 104 -4.63 6.73 12.63
C ASN A 104 -3.71 7.06 13.81
N SER A 105 -3.40 8.34 13.96
CA SER A 105 -2.53 8.87 15.03
C SER A 105 -1.09 8.34 15.01
N ILE A 106 -0.64 7.75 13.90
CA ILE A 106 0.78 7.47 13.68
C ILE A 106 1.43 8.71 13.05
N PRO A 107 2.60 9.12 13.53
CA PRO A 107 3.34 10.21 12.92
C PRO A 107 3.56 10.01 11.42
N LEU A 108 3.47 11.08 10.67
CA LEU A 108 3.56 11.18 9.21
C LEU A 108 2.38 10.59 8.42
N TRP A 109 1.70 9.55 8.92
CA TRP A 109 0.56 8.97 8.22
C TRP A 109 -0.66 9.89 8.28
N ARG A 110 -1.25 10.17 7.13
CA ARG A 110 -2.46 10.96 6.98
C ARG A 110 -3.52 10.16 6.24
N THR A 111 -4.77 10.26 6.69
CA THR A 111 -5.89 9.74 5.90
C THR A 111 -6.16 10.66 4.71
N MET A 112 -6.32 10.03 3.54
CA MET A 112 -6.67 10.71 2.29
C MET A 112 -8.14 10.47 1.91
N GLY A 113 -8.92 9.86 2.79
CA GLY A 113 -10.29 9.45 2.51
C GLY A 113 -10.40 7.97 2.18
N SER A 114 -11.35 7.60 1.34
CA SER A 114 -11.65 6.19 1.04
C SER A 114 -11.79 5.90 -0.45
N SER A 115 -11.55 4.66 -0.82
CA SER A 115 -11.79 4.15 -2.18
C SER A 115 -13.29 4.05 -2.47
N LYS A 116 -13.63 3.89 -3.75
CA LYS A 116 -15.03 3.77 -4.19
C LYS A 116 -15.67 2.42 -3.89
N GLY A 117 -14.92 1.42 -3.39
CA GLY A 117 -15.45 0.09 -3.02
C GLY A 117 -15.98 -0.69 -4.23
N ARG A 118 -15.32 -0.61 -5.36
CA ARG A 118 -15.70 -1.37 -6.56
C ARG A 118 -15.10 -2.76 -6.51
N ILE A 119 -15.88 -3.75 -6.96
CA ILE A 119 -15.38 -5.11 -7.19
C ILE A 119 -14.46 -5.06 -8.41
N ALA A 120 -13.25 -5.58 -8.25
CA ALA A 120 -12.40 -5.92 -9.39
C ALA A 120 -12.81 -7.32 -9.86
N LEU A 121 -13.72 -7.40 -10.81
CA LEU A 121 -14.07 -8.66 -11.43
C LEU A 121 -12.89 -9.15 -12.27
N LYS A 122 -12.59 -10.42 -12.11
CA LYS A 122 -11.54 -11.10 -12.87
C LYS A 122 -12.19 -12.32 -13.54
N PRO A 123 -12.78 -12.16 -14.72
CA PRO A 123 -13.16 -13.32 -15.52
C PRO A 123 -11.92 -14.14 -15.80
N ASP A 124 -12.06 -15.43 -16.02
CA ASP A 124 -11.00 -16.26 -16.58
C ASP A 124 -10.56 -15.70 -17.94
N ASP A 125 -9.40 -16.14 -18.41
CA ASP A 125 -8.80 -15.54 -19.61
C ASP A 125 -9.64 -15.86 -20.85
N GLU A 126 -10.25 -17.04 -20.96
CA GLU A 126 -11.11 -17.43 -22.06
C GLU A 126 -12.36 -16.55 -22.14
N THR A 127 -13.08 -16.37 -21.02
CA THR A 127 -14.22 -15.45 -20.93
C THR A 127 -13.83 -14.02 -21.27
N TYR A 128 -12.67 -13.57 -20.80
CA TYR A 128 -12.19 -12.21 -21.10
C TYR A 128 -11.90 -12.03 -22.59
N ASP A 129 -11.30 -13.01 -23.24
CA ASP A 129 -10.96 -12.95 -24.67
C ASP A 129 -12.23 -12.92 -25.54
N ILE A 130 -13.25 -13.70 -25.20
CA ILE A 130 -14.56 -13.65 -25.84
C ILE A 130 -15.17 -12.25 -25.72
N TRP A 131 -15.18 -11.66 -24.53
CA TRP A 131 -15.71 -10.32 -24.28
C TRP A 131 -14.93 -9.24 -25.05
N HIS A 132 -13.62 -9.38 -25.07
CA HIS A 132 -12.71 -8.47 -25.74
C HIS A 132 -12.94 -8.48 -27.24
N GLN A 133 -13.06 -9.66 -27.82
CA GLN A 133 -13.35 -9.84 -29.25
C GLN A 133 -14.72 -9.24 -29.62
N TRP A 134 -15.74 -9.57 -28.83
CA TRP A 134 -17.08 -9.03 -29.03
C TRP A 134 -17.12 -7.49 -29.03
N LEU A 135 -16.39 -6.84 -28.09
CA LEU A 135 -16.30 -5.38 -28.03
C LEU A 135 -15.65 -4.79 -29.28
N LYS A 136 -14.59 -5.41 -29.77
CA LYS A 136 -13.93 -4.96 -31.01
C LYS A 136 -14.86 -5.03 -32.21
N GLU A 137 -15.68 -6.05 -32.29
CA GLU A 137 -16.59 -6.27 -33.43
C GLU A 137 -17.86 -5.40 -33.35
N ASN A 138 -18.38 -5.17 -32.14
CA ASN A 138 -19.71 -4.55 -31.97
C ASN A 138 -19.68 -3.14 -31.37
N LYS A 139 -18.54 -2.72 -30.75
CA LYS A 139 -18.39 -1.44 -30.03
C LYS A 139 -16.98 -0.88 -30.19
N GLU A 140 -16.43 -0.95 -31.38
CA GLU A 140 -15.03 -0.59 -31.66
C GLU A 140 -14.69 0.84 -31.24
N GLU A 141 -15.49 1.82 -31.56
CA GLU A 141 -15.24 3.23 -31.21
C GLU A 141 -15.19 3.42 -29.67
N GLU A 142 -16.18 2.88 -28.95
CA GLU A 142 -16.23 2.98 -27.48
C GLU A 142 -15.04 2.24 -26.86
N TYR A 143 -14.68 1.09 -27.41
CA TYR A 143 -13.54 0.30 -26.97
C TYR A 143 -12.22 1.06 -27.16
N LEU A 144 -11.96 1.56 -28.36
CA LEU A 144 -10.75 2.33 -28.68
C LEU A 144 -10.67 3.60 -27.84
N ALA A 145 -11.75 4.36 -27.71
CA ALA A 145 -11.80 5.57 -26.88
C ALA A 145 -11.46 5.30 -25.39
N ALA A 146 -11.80 4.11 -24.88
CA ALA A 146 -11.53 3.72 -23.49
C ALA A 146 -10.14 3.12 -23.26
N THR A 147 -9.57 2.44 -24.26
CA THR A 147 -8.38 1.60 -24.11
C THR A 147 -7.14 2.14 -24.79
N THR A 148 -7.30 3.01 -25.80
CA THR A 148 -6.17 3.61 -26.50
C THR A 148 -5.57 4.77 -25.71
N GLN A 149 -4.27 4.94 -25.84
CA GLN A 149 -3.55 6.09 -25.32
C GLN A 149 -4.03 7.36 -26.04
N LYS A 150 -4.46 8.35 -25.25
CA LYS A 150 -4.81 9.66 -25.83
C LYS A 150 -3.54 10.39 -26.21
N GLU A 151 -3.55 11.03 -27.35
CA GLU A 151 -2.45 11.86 -27.82
C GLU A 151 -2.13 12.97 -26.79
N GLY A 152 -0.86 13.24 -26.58
CA GLY A 152 -0.38 14.24 -25.60
C GLY A 152 -0.53 13.84 -24.12
N VAL A 153 -1.03 12.63 -23.81
CA VAL A 153 -1.16 12.15 -22.42
C VAL A 153 0.00 11.22 -22.08
N ALA A 154 0.80 11.59 -21.06
CA ALA A 154 1.91 10.77 -20.60
C ALA A 154 1.48 9.46 -19.92
N GLY A 155 2.32 8.45 -20.04
CA GLY A 155 2.17 7.13 -19.40
C GLY A 155 1.28 6.17 -20.18
N PRO A 156 1.39 4.87 -19.90
CA PRO A 156 0.60 3.84 -20.56
C PRO A 156 -0.88 3.93 -20.21
N PRO A 157 -1.78 3.42 -21.06
CA PRO A 157 -3.18 3.31 -20.70
C PRO A 157 -3.33 2.37 -19.49
N THR A 158 -3.93 2.88 -18.43
CA THR A 158 -4.07 2.13 -17.16
C THR A 158 -5.45 1.53 -17.02
N GLY A 159 -5.52 0.34 -16.41
CA GLY A 159 -6.78 -0.32 -16.11
C GLY A 159 -7.55 -0.77 -17.35
N VAL A 160 -6.87 -1.08 -18.46
CA VAL A 160 -7.50 -1.52 -19.71
C VAL A 160 -8.44 -2.68 -19.50
N LYS A 161 -7.98 -3.76 -18.85
CA LYS A 161 -8.83 -4.94 -18.55
C LYS A 161 -10.11 -4.55 -17.80
N GLN A 162 -10.02 -3.68 -16.79
CA GLN A 162 -11.19 -3.22 -16.05
C GLN A 162 -12.12 -2.31 -16.86
N LYS A 163 -11.56 -1.49 -17.73
CA LYS A 163 -12.36 -0.64 -18.67
C LYS A 163 -13.12 -1.52 -19.64
N THR A 164 -12.48 -2.54 -20.22
CA THR A 164 -13.10 -3.54 -21.08
C THR A 164 -14.28 -4.21 -20.39
N ILE A 165 -14.08 -4.72 -19.16
CA ILE A 165 -15.14 -5.32 -18.35
C ILE A 165 -16.31 -4.35 -18.10
N ASN A 166 -16.00 -3.08 -17.79
CA ASN A 166 -17.04 -2.07 -17.58
C ASN A 166 -17.85 -1.77 -18.85
N LEU A 167 -17.20 -1.80 -20.03
CA LEU A 167 -17.90 -1.64 -21.30
C LEU A 167 -18.82 -2.81 -21.60
N ILE A 168 -18.40 -4.04 -21.34
CA ILE A 168 -19.24 -5.23 -21.45
C ILE A 168 -20.47 -5.11 -20.57
N PHE A 169 -20.26 -4.76 -19.27
CA PHE A 169 -21.39 -4.60 -18.35
C PHE A 169 -22.37 -3.52 -18.80
N LYS A 170 -21.85 -2.39 -19.28
CA LYS A 170 -22.69 -1.34 -19.87
C LYS A 170 -23.48 -1.86 -21.08
N ALA A 171 -22.84 -2.65 -21.95
CA ALA A 171 -23.46 -3.20 -23.16
C ALA A 171 -24.59 -4.20 -22.83
N VAL A 172 -24.45 -4.99 -21.77
CA VAL A 172 -25.49 -5.94 -21.30
C VAL A 172 -26.45 -5.32 -20.27
N GLY A 173 -26.39 -4.02 -20.03
CA GLY A 173 -27.32 -3.30 -19.16
C GLY A 173 -27.04 -3.39 -17.67
N ILE A 174 -25.93 -3.99 -17.25
CA ILE A 174 -25.53 -4.07 -15.83
C ILE A 174 -25.01 -2.71 -15.36
N LYS A 175 -25.63 -2.15 -14.34
CA LYS A 175 -25.26 -0.86 -13.76
C LYS A 175 -24.07 -1.00 -12.80
N ALA A 176 -23.22 0.03 -12.76
CA ALA A 176 -22.06 0.06 -11.86
C ALA A 176 -22.41 -0.12 -10.38
N SER A 177 -23.63 0.24 -9.94
CA SER A 177 -24.14 0.03 -8.58
C SER A 177 -24.34 -1.44 -8.22
N GLU A 178 -24.62 -2.30 -9.19
CA GLU A 178 -24.93 -3.71 -8.98
C GLU A 178 -23.70 -4.54 -8.63
N TYR A 179 -22.50 -4.09 -9.01
CA TYR A 179 -21.24 -4.73 -8.67
C TYR A 179 -20.36 -3.94 -7.72
N GLN A 180 -20.96 -3.04 -6.93
CA GLN A 180 -20.29 -2.36 -5.83
C GLN A 180 -20.55 -3.15 -4.54
N HIS A 181 -19.46 -3.63 -3.92
CA HIS A 181 -19.57 -4.36 -2.65
C HIS A 181 -19.65 -3.46 -1.42
N GLY A 182 -19.61 -2.13 -1.59
CA GLY A 182 -19.71 -1.15 -0.50
C GLY A 182 -18.49 -1.07 0.44
N PHE A 183 -17.57 -2.01 0.43
CA PHE A 183 -16.38 -2.03 1.27
C PHE A 183 -15.35 -1.00 0.80
N LYS A 184 -15.46 0.20 1.34
CA LYS A 184 -14.51 1.27 1.06
C LYS A 184 -13.22 1.04 1.85
N ARG A 185 -12.09 0.98 1.16
CA ARG A 185 -10.77 0.95 1.82
C ARG A 185 -10.36 2.36 2.20
N GLY A 186 -9.88 2.53 3.43
CA GLY A 186 -9.23 3.78 3.81
C GLY A 186 -7.93 3.95 3.03
N ILE A 187 -7.68 5.14 2.51
CA ILE A 187 -6.46 5.49 1.78
C ILE A 187 -5.60 6.34 2.72
N TYR A 188 -4.35 5.97 2.85
CA TYR A 188 -3.37 6.65 3.70
C TYR A 188 -2.13 7.00 2.90
N PHE A 189 -1.52 8.13 3.25
CA PHE A 189 -0.26 8.58 2.69
C PHE A 189 0.66 9.08 3.81
N ALA A 190 1.90 8.64 3.79
CA ALA A 190 2.95 9.15 4.66
C ALA A 190 3.83 10.11 3.86
N ASP A 191 3.79 11.37 4.25
CA ASP A 191 4.53 12.47 3.67
C ASP A 191 5.81 12.68 4.48
N ILE A 192 6.94 12.22 3.93
CA ILE A 192 8.21 12.11 4.66
C ILE A 192 8.97 13.46 4.71
N TYR A 193 8.84 14.29 3.68
CA TYR A 193 9.55 15.55 3.54
C TYR A 193 8.60 16.74 3.71
N GLU A 194 9.12 17.87 4.22
CA GLU A 194 8.34 19.10 4.39
C GLU A 194 7.86 19.65 3.03
N ASN A 195 8.74 19.58 2.03
CA ASN A 195 8.49 20.01 0.66
C ASN A 195 8.42 18.83 -0.34
N GLY A 196 7.99 17.66 0.15
CA GLY A 196 7.88 16.45 -0.68
C GLY A 196 6.90 16.60 -1.82
N LYS A 197 5.81 17.34 -1.63
CA LYS A 197 4.80 17.59 -2.67
C LYS A 197 5.34 18.43 -3.81
N GLU A 198 6.09 19.48 -3.49
CA GLU A 198 6.76 20.35 -4.46
C GLU A 198 7.73 19.55 -5.34
N PHE A 199 8.51 18.67 -4.72
CA PHE A 199 9.38 17.75 -5.46
C PHE A 199 8.60 16.79 -6.35
N LEU A 200 7.53 16.22 -5.83
CA LEU A 200 6.69 15.29 -6.59
C LEU A 200 5.94 15.95 -7.75
N ARG A 201 5.69 17.25 -7.67
CA ARG A 201 5.16 18.05 -8.79
C ARG A 201 6.23 18.56 -9.75
N GLY A 202 7.52 18.33 -9.44
CA GLY A 202 8.63 18.78 -10.28
C GLY A 202 9.02 20.25 -10.11
N GLU A 203 8.57 20.89 -9.03
CA GLU A 203 8.83 22.32 -8.74
C GLU A 203 10.20 22.55 -8.12
N ILE A 204 10.79 21.51 -7.53
CA ILE A 204 12.14 21.56 -6.93
C ILE A 204 12.92 20.30 -7.28
N GLU A 205 14.25 20.34 -7.10
CA GLU A 205 15.15 19.21 -7.32
C GLU A 205 15.29 18.32 -6.07
N GLU A 206 15.81 17.09 -6.24
CA GLU A 206 16.01 16.13 -5.15
C GLU A 206 16.93 16.68 -4.05
N LYS A 207 17.94 17.46 -4.43
CA LYS A 207 18.88 18.09 -3.48
C LYS A 207 18.22 19.11 -2.53
N ASP A 208 17.09 19.67 -2.91
CA ASP A 208 16.36 20.69 -2.15
C ASP A 208 15.35 20.06 -1.16
N LEU A 209 15.23 18.75 -1.12
CA LEU A 209 14.34 18.04 -0.22
C LEU A 209 14.71 18.29 1.24
N LYS A 210 13.73 18.78 2.02
CA LYS A 210 13.86 19.04 3.46
C LYS A 210 13.11 17.97 4.25
N MET A 211 13.86 17.14 4.96
CA MET A 211 13.31 16.07 5.75
C MET A 211 12.57 16.60 6.98
N LYS A 212 11.43 16.00 7.30
CA LYS A 212 10.69 16.28 8.55
C LYS A 212 11.46 15.75 9.75
N LYS A 213 12.19 16.62 10.42
CA LYS A 213 13.20 16.30 11.45
C LYS A 213 12.73 15.43 12.62
N LYS A 214 11.47 15.49 13.03
CA LYS A 214 11.07 14.87 14.31
C LYS A 214 10.83 13.35 14.25
N TYR A 215 10.58 12.74 13.10
CA TYR A 215 10.05 11.37 13.04
C TYR A 215 10.85 10.43 12.16
N VAL A 216 11.83 10.93 11.44
CA VAL A 216 12.37 10.23 10.29
C VAL A 216 13.83 9.86 10.45
N GLU A 217 14.54 10.54 11.35
CA GLU A 217 15.98 10.35 11.50
C GLU A 217 16.34 9.14 12.36
N ASP A 218 15.40 8.64 13.16
CA ASP A 218 15.76 7.64 14.16
C ASP A 218 14.63 6.68 14.49
N SER A 219 14.87 5.38 14.31
CA SER A 219 14.00 4.32 14.80
C SER A 219 13.81 4.38 16.34
N ASP A 220 14.78 4.94 17.08
CA ASP A 220 14.67 5.18 18.51
C ASP A 220 13.58 6.20 18.85
N TYR A 221 13.41 7.22 17.99
CA TYR A 221 12.30 8.15 18.16
C TYR A 221 10.95 7.47 18.03
N ILE A 222 10.81 6.60 17.04
CA ILE A 222 9.59 5.80 16.83
C ILE A 222 9.33 4.90 18.05
N MET A 223 10.38 4.28 18.60
CA MET A 223 10.29 3.49 19.82
C MET A 223 9.87 4.32 21.03
N LYS A 224 10.45 5.51 21.22
CA LYS A 224 10.07 6.45 22.29
C LYS A 224 8.62 6.91 22.17
N TRP A 225 8.14 7.15 20.95
CA TRP A 225 6.74 7.51 20.70
C TRP A 225 5.77 6.36 20.98
N TRP A 226 6.14 5.12 20.60
CA TRP A 226 5.28 3.94 20.70
C TRP A 226 5.24 3.35 22.12
N LYS A 227 6.36 3.24 22.81
CA LYS A 227 6.53 2.51 24.06
C LYS A 227 5.54 2.92 25.18
N PRO A 228 5.30 4.22 25.46
CA PRO A 228 4.32 4.61 26.48
C PRO A 228 2.89 4.17 26.14
N LYS A 229 2.54 4.20 24.86
CA LYS A 229 1.21 3.76 24.39
C LYS A 229 1.05 2.24 24.49
N ALA A 230 2.09 1.52 24.18
CA ALA A 230 2.13 0.06 24.30
C ALA A 230 1.98 -0.38 25.76
N ILE A 231 2.71 0.25 26.67
CA ILE A 231 2.61 -0.01 28.11
C ILE A 231 1.20 0.27 28.61
N LYS A 232 0.66 1.45 28.32
CA LYS A 232 -0.73 1.80 28.70
C LYS A 232 -1.76 0.80 28.18
N ARG A 233 -1.58 0.33 26.92
CA ARG A 233 -2.46 -0.69 26.34
C ARG A 233 -2.34 -2.02 27.07
N TYR A 234 -1.11 -2.45 27.33
CA TYR A 234 -0.85 -3.70 28.03
C TYR A 234 -1.45 -3.71 29.44
N SER A 235 -1.19 -2.68 30.24
CA SER A 235 -1.73 -2.57 31.59
C SER A 235 -3.26 -2.63 31.59
N LYS A 236 -3.90 -1.85 30.71
CA LYS A 236 -5.36 -1.90 30.58
C LYS A 236 -5.88 -3.30 30.26
N LEU A 237 -5.26 -4.00 29.31
CA LEU A 237 -5.68 -5.35 28.93
C LEU A 237 -5.41 -6.38 30.05
N PHE A 238 -4.34 -6.18 30.82
CA PHE A 238 -4.02 -7.00 31.98
C PHE A 238 -5.11 -6.84 33.06
N ASP A 239 -5.43 -5.60 33.43
CA ASP A 239 -6.48 -5.30 34.43
C ASP A 239 -7.85 -5.83 34.02
N GLU A 240 -8.16 -5.82 32.71
CA GLU A 240 -9.41 -6.34 32.14
C GLU A 240 -9.41 -7.86 31.91
N GLY A 241 -8.32 -8.58 32.17
CA GLY A 241 -8.19 -10.01 31.89
C GLY A 241 -8.24 -10.37 30.40
N ARG A 242 -7.86 -9.45 29.51
CA ARG A 242 -8.03 -9.56 28.06
C ARG A 242 -6.72 -9.75 27.29
N LEU A 243 -5.62 -10.00 27.97
CA LEU A 243 -4.36 -10.30 27.30
C LEU A 243 -4.49 -11.57 26.44
N LYS A 244 -3.95 -11.52 25.25
CA LYS A 244 -3.82 -12.71 24.41
C LYS A 244 -2.60 -13.53 24.86
N PRO A 245 -2.70 -14.88 24.88
CA PRO A 245 -1.64 -15.74 25.37
C PRO A 245 -0.41 -15.73 24.43
N GLU A 246 0.76 -15.94 25.01
CA GLU A 246 2.04 -15.99 24.29
C GLU A 246 2.15 -17.17 23.30
N LYS A 247 1.31 -18.18 23.45
CA LYS A 247 1.24 -19.35 22.54
C LYS A 247 0.92 -19.01 21.09
N LEU A 248 0.45 -17.77 20.83
CA LEU A 248 0.27 -17.24 19.48
C LEU A 248 1.53 -16.54 18.95
N PHE A 249 2.65 -16.68 19.61
CA PHE A 249 3.91 -16.20 19.08
C PHE A 249 4.38 -17.09 17.93
N TYR A 250 4.99 -16.43 16.96
CA TYR A 250 5.49 -16.92 15.71
C TYR A 250 6.23 -18.29 15.74
N GLY A 251 6.89 -18.65 16.82
CA GLY A 251 7.60 -19.91 16.94
C GLY A 251 6.71 -21.16 16.86
N ASP A 252 5.41 -21.00 17.20
CA ASP A 252 4.45 -22.11 17.15
C ASP A 252 3.68 -22.13 15.82
N ILE A 253 3.70 -21.04 15.05
CA ILE A 253 2.95 -20.89 13.79
C ILE A 253 3.84 -21.13 12.58
N VAL A 254 5.13 -20.80 12.68
CA VAL A 254 6.11 -20.96 11.61
C VAL A 254 7.14 -21.98 12.08
N GLY A 255 6.69 -23.18 12.27
CA GLY A 255 7.54 -24.33 12.45
C GLY A 255 8.20 -24.76 11.13
N THR A 256 8.73 -25.95 11.15
CA THR A 256 9.42 -26.65 10.06
C THR A 256 8.68 -26.68 8.73
N GLU A 257 7.37 -26.50 8.70
CA GLU A 257 6.52 -26.46 7.51
C GLU A 257 6.88 -25.34 6.52
N TRP A 258 7.47 -24.22 7.00
CA TRP A 258 7.86 -23.15 6.07
C TRP A 258 9.01 -23.54 5.16
N GLU A 259 10.03 -24.21 5.66
CA GLU A 259 11.16 -24.64 4.84
C GLU A 259 10.74 -25.72 3.83
N GLU A 260 9.81 -26.60 4.20
CA GLU A 260 9.22 -27.58 3.30
C GLU A 260 8.30 -26.91 2.26
N THR A 261 7.42 -26.03 2.71
CA THR A 261 6.53 -25.24 1.84
C THR A 261 7.34 -24.36 0.88
N LYS A 262 8.41 -23.72 1.36
CA LYS A 262 9.32 -22.91 0.56
C LYS A 262 10.02 -23.74 -0.53
N LYS A 263 10.51 -24.92 -0.18
CA LYS A 263 11.13 -25.83 -1.16
C LYS A 263 10.13 -26.26 -2.24
N LYS A 264 8.91 -26.59 -1.84
CA LYS A 264 7.82 -26.94 -2.76
C LYS A 264 7.47 -25.76 -3.67
N TYR A 265 7.28 -24.58 -3.10
CA TYR A 265 6.90 -23.36 -3.83
C TYR A 265 8.01 -22.91 -4.80
N LEU A 266 9.28 -22.93 -4.39
CA LEU A 266 10.42 -22.61 -5.27
C LEU A 266 10.65 -23.68 -6.34
N GLY A 267 10.32 -24.93 -6.05
CA GLY A 267 10.34 -26.01 -7.04
C GLY A 267 9.23 -25.87 -8.10
N GLU A 268 8.09 -25.30 -7.74
CA GLU A 268 6.96 -25.05 -8.66
C GLU A 268 7.13 -23.76 -9.48
N VAL A 269 7.79 -22.74 -8.93
CA VAL A 269 8.01 -21.43 -9.57
C VAL A 269 9.35 -21.35 -10.33
N GLY A 270 10.20 -22.33 -10.17
CA GLY A 270 11.52 -22.43 -10.82
C GLY A 270 11.45 -22.91 -12.27
N ARG A 271 10.41 -22.51 -13.02
CA ARG A 271 10.28 -22.71 -14.48
C ARG A 271 10.25 -21.39 -15.20
#